data_a6ca9e950a94b74349d599b5d688d7a9
#
_entry.id   a6ca9e950a94b74349d599b5d688d7a9
#
_cell.length_a   1.000
_cell.length_b   1.000
_cell.length_c   1.000
_cell.angle_alpha   90.00
_cell.angle_beta   90.00
_cell.angle_gamma   90.00
#
_symmetry.space_group_name_H-M   'P 1'
#
loop_
_entity.id
_entity.type
_entity.pdbx_description
1 polymer ?
#
loop_
_entity_poly.entity_id
_entity_poly.type
_entity_poly.pdbx_seq_one_letter_code
_entity_poly.pdbx_strand_id
1 'polypeptide(L)'
;MIVTSSIKRYAFINAKLKTRLSLVLGDEVFIRLIKSQNLGEAMLLLKETSFASVEAVYARTGDLKMSELELMRAEMALYQEIHRFGDKDLQEFVNALLMQYEIENFKNVFRLWFDRWIRKRDISYASGYILREPVLYTYDKDAVLAAGEDSLLLESLKGTAFVDVVKNNMDEIRTAQTLFPLEMALDLLFYNNLLRQCQKLTDKDRDIVLRLVGVEIDLENITRIIRFKLFYQFSPLQMQKYIIAGGHRLKPDKLFALYSSSGEAELLPALLGSGYGSVSALASQSQTDIYKRMEMVESILEEILKREVKKLLLGDPFSIGIMMSYFIIKKHDIHRLISILNGKNYGLPEDRMKS
;
A
#
# COMPACT_ATOMS: atom_id res chain seq x y z
N MET A 1 -0.64 24.49 28.18
CA MET A 1 0.00 24.84 26.89
C MET A 1 -0.09 23.72 25.82
N ILE A 2 0.03 22.46 26.15
CA ILE A 2 -0.01 21.32 25.17
C ILE A 2 -1.38 21.20 24.47
N VAL A 3 -2.49 21.33 25.20
CA VAL A 3 -3.85 21.19 24.64
C VAL A 3 -4.15 22.27 23.59
N THR A 4 -3.68 23.51 23.80
CA THR A 4 -3.88 24.61 22.84
C THR A 4 -3.11 24.41 21.53
N SER A 5 -1.98 23.73 21.56
CA SER A 5 -1.19 23.40 20.37
C SER A 5 -1.85 22.32 19.51
N SER A 6 -2.36 21.24 20.12
CA SER A 6 -3.04 20.15 19.40
C SER A 6 -4.35 20.62 18.77
N ILE A 7 -5.14 21.46 19.47
CA ILE A 7 -6.35 22.04 18.90
C ILE A 7 -6.02 22.88 17.67
N LYS A 8 -5.01 23.76 17.75
CA LYS A 8 -4.59 24.59 16.61
C LYS A 8 -4.14 23.72 15.41
N ARG A 9 -3.45 22.63 15.66
CA ARG A 9 -2.91 21.73 14.61
C ARG A 9 -4.02 20.93 13.93
N TYR A 10 -4.97 20.37 14.69
CA TYR A 10 -5.89 19.36 14.17
C TYR A 10 -7.33 19.80 14.02
N ALA A 11 -7.80 20.89 14.67
CA ALA A 11 -9.21 21.25 14.67
C ALA A 11 -9.77 21.42 13.25
N PHE A 12 -9.09 22.18 12.40
CA PHE A 12 -9.52 22.42 11.02
C PHE A 12 -9.41 21.15 10.17
N ILE A 13 -8.26 20.47 10.21
CA ILE A 13 -8.00 19.26 9.42
C ILE A 13 -9.04 18.18 9.78
N ASN A 14 -9.22 17.91 11.08
CA ASN A 14 -10.09 16.83 11.53
C ASN A 14 -11.59 17.17 11.34
N ALA A 15 -12.00 18.43 11.45
CA ALA A 15 -13.36 18.83 11.10
C ALA A 15 -13.66 18.54 9.61
N LYS A 16 -12.75 18.91 8.73
CA LYS A 16 -12.84 18.64 7.29
C LYS A 16 -12.84 17.14 6.99
N LEU A 17 -11.99 16.37 7.64
CA LEU A 17 -11.91 14.92 7.45
C LEU A 17 -13.13 14.18 8.00
N LYS A 18 -13.71 14.62 9.13
CA LYS A 18 -14.98 14.07 9.65
C LYS A 18 -16.12 14.24 8.66
N THR A 19 -16.22 15.41 8.00
CA THR A 19 -17.21 15.61 6.93
C THR A 19 -16.97 14.65 5.77
N ARG A 20 -15.71 14.40 5.40
CA ARG A 20 -15.37 13.46 4.33
C ARG A 20 -15.58 12.00 4.71
N LEU A 21 -15.45 11.64 5.97
CA LEU A 21 -15.78 10.30 6.46
C LEU A 21 -17.24 9.93 6.23
N SER A 22 -18.16 10.90 6.20
CA SER A 22 -19.56 10.67 5.83
C SER A 22 -19.77 10.38 4.34
N LEU A 23 -18.77 10.65 3.49
CA LEU A 23 -18.78 10.40 2.04
C LEU A 23 -17.99 9.14 1.65
N VAL A 24 -17.51 8.39 2.63
CA VAL A 24 -16.89 7.07 2.42
C VAL A 24 -17.94 6.10 1.91
N LEU A 25 -17.55 5.19 1.02
CA LEU A 25 -18.48 4.22 0.46
C LEU A 25 -18.98 3.26 1.54
N GLY A 26 -20.31 3.19 1.68
CA GLY A 26 -20.93 2.18 2.54
C GLY A 26 -20.91 0.79 1.90
N ASP A 27 -21.02 -0.26 2.72
CA ASP A 27 -21.08 -1.64 2.24
C ASP A 27 -22.18 -1.87 1.21
N GLU A 28 -23.30 -1.14 1.28
CA GLU A 28 -24.39 -1.20 0.31
C GLU A 28 -23.94 -0.85 -1.12
N VAL A 29 -23.05 0.14 -1.26
CA VAL A 29 -22.50 0.54 -2.56
C VAL A 29 -21.63 -0.59 -3.12
N PHE A 30 -20.75 -1.16 -2.29
CA PHE A 30 -19.91 -2.29 -2.70
C PHE A 30 -20.74 -3.52 -3.10
N ILE A 31 -21.81 -3.83 -2.36
CA ILE A 31 -22.74 -4.92 -2.70
C ILE A 31 -23.40 -4.65 -4.07
N ARG A 32 -23.83 -3.41 -4.35
CA ARG A 32 -24.40 -3.02 -5.64
C ARG A 32 -23.37 -3.17 -6.78
N LEU A 33 -22.11 -2.74 -6.55
CA LEU A 33 -21.02 -2.90 -7.50
C LEU A 33 -20.76 -4.39 -7.83
N ILE A 34 -20.72 -5.25 -6.81
CA ILE A 34 -20.54 -6.70 -6.99
C ILE A 34 -21.70 -7.32 -7.76
N LYS A 35 -22.94 -6.87 -7.52
CA LYS A 35 -24.14 -7.38 -8.19
C LYS A 35 -24.40 -6.81 -9.58
N SER A 36 -23.67 -5.78 -10.02
CA SER A 36 -23.80 -5.22 -11.37
C SER A 36 -23.55 -6.30 -12.44
N GLN A 37 -24.20 -6.21 -13.57
CA GLN A 37 -24.12 -7.22 -14.62
C GLN A 37 -22.77 -7.21 -15.34
N ASN A 38 -22.15 -6.04 -15.46
CA ASN A 38 -20.89 -5.84 -16.19
C ASN A 38 -20.13 -4.61 -15.65
N LEU A 39 -18.91 -4.40 -16.17
CA LEU A 39 -18.06 -3.28 -15.79
C LEU A 39 -18.71 -1.91 -16.07
N GLY A 40 -19.41 -1.75 -17.20
CA GLY A 40 -20.06 -0.49 -17.55
C GLY A 40 -21.13 -0.08 -16.54
N GLU A 41 -21.97 -1.03 -16.10
CA GLU A 41 -22.96 -0.79 -15.04
C GLU A 41 -22.29 -0.47 -13.70
N ALA A 42 -21.21 -1.19 -13.34
CA ALA A 42 -20.42 -0.89 -12.14
C ALA A 42 -19.85 0.53 -12.17
N MET A 43 -19.31 0.98 -13.31
CA MET A 43 -18.80 2.33 -13.48
C MET A 43 -19.90 3.39 -13.33
N LEU A 44 -21.09 3.17 -13.89
CA LEU A 44 -22.20 4.11 -13.74
C LEU A 44 -22.63 4.29 -12.28
N LEU A 45 -22.54 3.26 -11.43
CA LEU A 45 -22.82 3.37 -10.01
C LEU A 45 -21.83 4.31 -9.27
N LEU A 46 -20.61 4.51 -9.80
CA LEU A 46 -19.63 5.42 -9.21
C LEU A 46 -19.95 6.90 -9.48
N LYS A 47 -20.78 7.22 -10.47
CA LYS A 47 -21.12 8.59 -10.87
C LYS A 47 -21.73 9.42 -9.76
N GLU A 48 -22.49 8.78 -8.85
CA GLU A 48 -23.15 9.43 -7.71
C GLU A 48 -22.32 9.35 -6.42
N THR A 49 -21.05 8.98 -6.51
CA THR A 49 -20.15 8.80 -5.36
C THR A 49 -19.01 9.81 -5.39
N SER A 50 -18.15 9.76 -4.36
CA SER A 50 -16.87 10.51 -4.35
C SER A 50 -15.88 10.08 -5.43
N PHE A 51 -16.20 9.06 -6.23
CA PHE A 51 -15.38 8.52 -7.32
C PHE A 51 -15.95 8.81 -8.72
N ALA A 52 -16.78 9.85 -8.86
CA ALA A 52 -17.37 10.25 -10.15
C ALA A 52 -16.31 10.56 -11.24
N SER A 53 -15.12 11.05 -10.86
CA SER A 53 -14.01 11.29 -11.80
C SER A 53 -13.52 10.00 -12.46
N VAL A 54 -13.57 8.87 -11.77
CA VAL A 54 -13.17 7.54 -12.26
C VAL A 54 -14.12 7.06 -13.36
N GLU A 55 -15.43 7.21 -13.14
CA GLU A 55 -16.45 6.95 -14.16
C GLU A 55 -16.27 7.85 -15.38
N ALA A 56 -16.05 9.15 -15.18
CA ALA A 56 -15.83 10.10 -16.29
C ALA A 56 -14.62 9.75 -17.15
N VAL A 57 -13.52 9.26 -16.55
CA VAL A 57 -12.34 8.78 -17.29
C VAL A 57 -12.70 7.52 -18.08
N TYR A 58 -13.41 6.56 -17.46
CA TYR A 58 -13.83 5.34 -18.14
C TYR A 58 -14.79 5.64 -19.29
N ALA A 59 -15.78 6.49 -19.09
CA ALA A 59 -16.74 6.88 -20.13
C ALA A 59 -16.07 7.51 -21.37
N ARG A 60 -14.96 8.24 -21.14
CA ARG A 60 -14.19 8.90 -22.21
C ARG A 60 -13.23 7.94 -22.93
N THR A 61 -12.59 7.01 -22.19
CA THR A 61 -11.47 6.22 -22.72
C THR A 61 -11.85 4.75 -23.00
N GLY A 62 -12.87 4.23 -22.34
CA GLY A 62 -13.19 2.80 -22.33
C GLY A 62 -12.11 1.93 -21.65
N ASP A 63 -11.17 2.55 -20.96
CA ASP A 63 -9.97 1.90 -20.44
C ASP A 63 -9.94 1.89 -18.91
N LEU A 64 -10.04 0.67 -18.34
CA LEU A 64 -10.03 0.46 -16.88
C LEU A 64 -8.69 0.89 -16.25
N LYS A 65 -7.56 0.69 -16.94
CA LYS A 65 -6.24 1.07 -16.42
C LYS A 65 -6.10 2.59 -16.26
N MET A 66 -6.68 3.36 -17.18
CA MET A 66 -6.74 4.82 -17.03
C MET A 66 -7.61 5.23 -15.84
N SER A 67 -8.68 4.48 -15.57
CA SER A 67 -9.53 4.70 -14.39
C SER A 67 -8.82 4.34 -13.08
N GLU A 68 -7.98 3.31 -13.06
CA GLU A 68 -7.13 2.97 -11.92
C GLU A 68 -6.09 4.07 -11.63
N LEU A 69 -5.48 4.67 -12.66
CA LEU A 69 -4.61 5.83 -12.48
C LEU A 69 -5.36 7.04 -11.90
N GLU A 70 -6.61 7.23 -12.29
CA GLU A 70 -7.44 8.30 -11.72
C GLU A 70 -7.76 8.04 -10.24
N LEU A 71 -8.02 6.79 -9.85
CA LEU A 71 -8.15 6.42 -8.43
C LEU A 71 -6.90 6.78 -7.63
N MET A 72 -5.72 6.47 -8.16
CA MET A 72 -4.43 6.82 -7.54
C MET A 72 -4.26 8.34 -7.42
N ARG A 73 -4.60 9.12 -8.47
CA ARG A 73 -4.56 10.58 -8.43
C ARG A 73 -5.49 11.17 -7.38
N ALA A 74 -6.72 10.65 -7.32
CA ALA A 74 -7.71 11.08 -6.33
C ALA A 74 -7.22 10.82 -4.90
N GLU A 75 -6.57 9.69 -4.67
CA GLU A 75 -5.98 9.36 -3.37
C GLU A 75 -4.80 10.29 -3.02
N MET A 76 -3.85 10.47 -3.92
CA MET A 76 -2.72 11.39 -3.70
C MET A 76 -3.17 12.83 -3.43
N ALA A 77 -4.22 13.30 -4.11
CA ALA A 77 -4.76 14.64 -3.90
C ALA A 77 -5.23 14.88 -2.45
N LEU A 78 -5.70 13.84 -1.75
CA LEU A 78 -6.07 13.94 -0.34
C LEU A 78 -4.86 14.20 0.56
N TYR A 79 -3.76 13.49 0.33
CA TYR A 79 -2.51 13.69 1.08
C TYR A 79 -1.94 15.09 0.81
N GLN A 80 -1.91 15.52 -0.45
CA GLN A 80 -1.44 16.85 -0.85
C GLN A 80 -2.28 17.97 -0.23
N GLU A 81 -3.59 17.77 -0.12
CA GLU A 81 -4.47 18.74 0.53
C GLU A 81 -4.16 18.86 2.02
N ILE A 82 -4.00 17.74 2.73
CA ILE A 82 -3.64 17.75 4.16
C ILE A 82 -2.27 18.36 4.37
N HIS A 83 -1.31 18.06 3.49
CA HIS A 83 0.02 18.66 3.52
C HIS A 83 -0.03 20.19 3.55
N ARG A 84 -0.94 20.84 2.78
CA ARG A 84 -1.09 22.31 2.76
C ARG A 84 -1.52 22.93 4.08
N PHE A 85 -2.20 22.18 4.94
CA PHE A 85 -2.70 22.65 6.21
C PHE A 85 -1.84 22.25 7.42
N GLY A 86 -0.85 21.36 7.20
CA GLY A 86 0.04 20.87 8.23
C GLY A 86 1.16 21.85 8.57
N ASP A 87 1.65 21.80 9.82
CA ASP A 87 2.94 22.37 10.14
C ASP A 87 4.08 21.50 9.54
N LYS A 88 5.34 21.97 9.68
CA LYS A 88 6.49 21.32 9.04
C LYS A 88 6.60 19.82 9.36
N ASP A 89 6.42 19.43 10.62
CA ASP A 89 6.57 18.02 11.03
C ASP A 89 5.46 17.16 10.42
N LEU A 90 4.22 17.67 10.40
CA LEU A 90 3.09 17.00 9.76
C LEU A 90 3.26 16.92 8.23
N GLN A 91 3.79 17.98 7.60
CA GLN A 91 4.10 17.98 6.16
C GLN A 91 5.15 16.92 5.82
N GLU A 92 6.25 16.82 6.59
CA GLU A 92 7.27 15.80 6.38
C GLU A 92 6.73 14.38 6.59
N PHE A 93 5.84 14.19 7.56
CA PHE A 93 5.16 12.93 7.78
C PHE A 93 4.21 12.56 6.62
N VAL A 94 3.40 13.51 6.13
CA VAL A 94 2.52 13.30 4.98
C VAL A 94 3.32 13.00 3.70
N ASN A 95 4.48 13.66 3.51
CA ASN A 95 5.39 13.31 2.41
C ASN A 95 5.93 11.88 2.53
N ALA A 96 6.20 11.42 3.77
CA ALA A 96 6.60 10.03 3.96
C ALA A 96 5.49 9.02 3.62
N LEU A 97 4.23 9.37 3.83
CA LEU A 97 3.09 8.55 3.36
C LEU A 97 2.95 8.59 1.84
N LEU A 98 3.09 9.78 1.23
CA LEU A 98 3.08 9.94 -0.24
C LEU A 98 4.20 9.16 -0.95
N MET A 99 5.30 8.89 -0.26
CA MET A 99 6.43 8.11 -0.81
C MET A 99 6.00 6.69 -1.23
N GLN A 100 4.93 6.14 -0.66
CA GLN A 100 4.37 4.85 -1.11
C GLN A 100 3.93 4.94 -2.58
N TYR A 101 3.22 6.00 -2.96
CA TYR A 101 2.75 6.19 -4.35
C TYR A 101 3.90 6.49 -5.31
N GLU A 102 4.90 7.24 -4.86
CA GLU A 102 6.12 7.48 -5.64
C GLU A 102 6.85 6.16 -5.92
N ILE A 103 7.02 5.30 -4.90
CA ILE A 103 7.68 4.00 -5.04
C ILE A 103 6.87 3.07 -5.94
N GLU A 104 5.54 3.00 -5.80
CA GLU A 104 4.72 2.16 -6.67
C GLU A 104 4.76 2.61 -8.13
N ASN A 105 4.71 3.92 -8.37
CA ASN A 105 4.89 4.45 -9.72
C ASN A 105 6.30 4.16 -10.25
N PHE A 106 7.33 4.33 -9.43
CA PHE A 106 8.71 4.00 -9.80
C PHE A 106 8.87 2.51 -10.12
N LYS A 107 8.30 1.61 -9.32
CA LYS A 107 8.29 0.17 -9.62
C LYS A 107 7.66 -0.10 -10.99
N ASN A 108 6.54 0.55 -11.31
CA ASN A 108 5.88 0.41 -12.62
C ASN A 108 6.78 0.90 -13.76
N VAL A 109 7.40 2.06 -13.63
CA VAL A 109 8.38 2.59 -14.60
C VAL A 109 9.55 1.62 -14.75
N PHE A 110 10.08 1.10 -13.65
CA PHE A 110 11.24 0.21 -13.66
C PHE A 110 10.93 -1.19 -14.20
N ARG A 111 9.71 -1.71 -13.97
CA ARG A 111 9.21 -2.94 -14.63
C ARG A 111 9.17 -2.79 -16.15
N LEU A 112 8.71 -1.63 -16.66
CA LEU A 112 8.73 -1.35 -18.09
C LEU A 112 10.15 -1.22 -18.63
N TRP A 113 11.05 -0.52 -17.91
CA TRP A 113 12.47 -0.48 -18.25
C TRP A 113 13.07 -1.89 -18.34
N PHE A 114 12.79 -2.73 -17.35
CA PHE A 114 13.25 -4.12 -17.29
C PHE A 114 12.70 -4.96 -18.44
N ASP A 115 11.41 -4.85 -18.74
CA ASP A 115 10.81 -5.54 -19.88
C ASP A 115 11.47 -5.11 -21.20
N ARG A 116 11.71 -3.80 -21.38
CA ARG A 116 12.36 -3.28 -22.59
C ARG A 116 13.83 -3.73 -22.73
N TRP A 117 14.62 -3.52 -21.71
CA TRP A 117 16.07 -3.63 -21.81
C TRP A 117 16.62 -5.02 -21.45
N ILE A 118 16.00 -5.70 -20.51
CA ILE A 118 16.43 -7.02 -20.06
C ILE A 118 15.68 -8.12 -20.83
N ARG A 119 14.34 -8.05 -20.85
CA ARG A 119 13.49 -9.07 -21.50
C ARG A 119 13.26 -8.85 -22.99
N LYS A 120 13.67 -7.69 -23.53
CA LYS A 120 13.53 -7.31 -24.94
C LYS A 120 12.08 -7.33 -25.43
N ARG A 121 11.14 -6.84 -24.60
CA ARG A 121 9.72 -6.76 -24.92
C ARG A 121 9.35 -5.35 -25.41
N ASP A 122 8.32 -5.26 -26.24
CA ASP A 122 7.69 -3.99 -26.56
C ASP A 122 6.88 -3.47 -25.37
N ILE A 123 7.11 -2.20 -25.01
CA ILE A 123 6.44 -1.51 -23.90
C ILE A 123 5.50 -0.40 -24.35
N SER A 124 5.32 -0.21 -25.67
CA SER A 124 4.63 0.96 -26.25
C SER A 124 3.24 1.15 -25.66
N TYR A 125 2.47 0.09 -25.55
CA TYR A 125 1.13 0.13 -24.95
C TYR A 125 1.18 0.38 -23.44
N ALA A 126 2.01 -0.36 -22.71
CA ALA A 126 2.06 -0.31 -21.25
C ALA A 126 2.65 1.01 -20.70
N SER A 127 3.49 1.70 -21.48
CA SER A 127 4.05 3.00 -21.11
C SER A 127 3.02 4.13 -20.97
N GLY A 128 1.79 3.93 -21.47
CA GLY A 128 0.66 4.82 -21.25
C GLY A 128 0.11 4.81 -19.82
N TYR A 129 0.42 3.77 -19.03
CA TYR A 129 -0.17 3.53 -17.71
C TYR A 129 0.75 3.87 -16.53
N ILE A 130 1.67 4.82 -16.71
CA ILE A 130 2.49 5.37 -15.63
C ILE A 130 2.10 6.82 -15.33
N LEU A 131 2.23 7.23 -14.08
CA LEU A 131 2.07 8.64 -13.70
C LEU A 131 3.32 9.42 -14.16
N ARG A 132 3.15 10.34 -15.10
CA ARG A 132 4.25 11.22 -15.55
C ARG A 132 4.43 12.44 -14.67
N GLU A 133 3.35 12.92 -14.08
CA GLU A 133 3.38 14.00 -13.10
C GLU A 133 4.23 13.63 -11.87
N PRO A 134 4.94 14.59 -11.26
CA PRO A 134 5.68 14.36 -10.03
C PRO A 134 4.75 14.04 -8.86
N VAL A 135 5.09 13.04 -8.04
CA VAL A 135 4.48 12.79 -6.73
C VAL A 135 5.30 13.50 -5.65
N LEU A 136 6.57 13.12 -5.49
CA LEU A 136 7.54 13.73 -4.58
C LEU A 136 8.81 14.16 -5.29
N TYR A 137 9.26 13.39 -6.28
CA TYR A 137 10.50 13.66 -7.01
C TYR A 137 10.20 14.11 -8.44
N THR A 138 10.94 15.13 -8.87
CA THR A 138 10.93 15.56 -10.27
C THR A 138 12.06 14.86 -10.99
N TYR A 139 11.73 13.86 -11.81
CA TYR A 139 12.64 13.16 -12.70
C TYR A 139 11.91 12.78 -14.00
N ASP A 140 12.66 12.66 -15.08
CA ASP A 140 12.12 12.31 -16.40
C ASP A 140 11.94 10.79 -16.52
N LYS A 141 10.71 10.32 -16.44
CA LYS A 141 10.33 8.90 -16.53
C LYS A 141 10.56 8.35 -17.94
N ASP A 142 10.41 9.17 -18.96
CA ASP A 142 10.68 8.75 -20.34
C ASP A 142 12.21 8.61 -20.58
N ALA A 143 13.04 9.46 -19.95
CA ALA A 143 14.50 9.27 -19.93
C ALA A 143 14.90 7.97 -19.22
N VAL A 144 14.25 7.61 -18.08
CA VAL A 144 14.45 6.31 -17.43
C VAL A 144 14.12 5.16 -18.40
N LEU A 145 12.97 5.20 -19.06
CA LEU A 145 12.56 4.16 -20.01
C LEU A 145 13.48 4.05 -21.23
N ALA A 146 14.12 5.16 -21.64
CA ALA A 146 15.03 5.21 -22.77
C ALA A 146 16.48 4.76 -22.44
N ALA A 147 16.85 4.76 -21.15
CA ALA A 147 18.22 4.50 -20.69
C ALA A 147 18.62 3.02 -20.88
N GLY A 148 19.37 2.71 -21.92
CA GLY A 148 19.89 1.36 -22.18
C GLY A 148 21.14 1.00 -21.39
N GLU A 149 21.89 2.00 -20.93
CA GLU A 149 23.11 1.86 -20.15
C GLU A 149 22.88 2.24 -18.68
N ASP A 150 23.59 1.56 -17.76
CA ASP A 150 23.45 1.79 -16.32
C ASP A 150 23.82 3.20 -15.91
N SER A 151 24.83 3.80 -16.57
CA SER A 151 25.28 5.17 -16.36
C SER A 151 24.15 6.18 -16.66
N LEU A 152 23.48 6.01 -17.79
CA LEU A 152 22.35 6.86 -18.21
C LEU A 152 21.13 6.67 -17.31
N LEU A 153 20.87 5.42 -16.89
CA LEU A 153 19.79 5.10 -15.96
C LEU A 153 20.00 5.81 -14.62
N LEU A 154 21.18 5.68 -14.03
CA LEU A 154 21.49 6.32 -12.76
C LEU A 154 21.49 7.86 -12.85
N GLU A 155 21.95 8.40 -13.99
CA GLU A 155 21.88 9.84 -14.25
C GLU A 155 20.42 10.34 -14.29
N SER A 156 19.52 9.61 -14.95
CA SER A 156 18.10 9.98 -15.05
C SER A 156 17.36 9.94 -13.70
N LEU A 157 17.94 9.26 -12.69
CA LEU A 157 17.39 9.16 -11.34
C LEU A 157 18.03 10.14 -10.35
N LYS A 158 18.97 10.98 -10.76
CA LYS A 158 19.61 11.97 -9.88
C LYS A 158 18.60 12.84 -9.15
N GLY A 159 18.85 13.11 -7.87
CA GLY A 159 17.95 13.89 -7.02
C GLY A 159 16.79 13.09 -6.42
N THR A 160 16.69 11.79 -6.72
CA THR A 160 15.73 10.89 -6.09
C THR A 160 16.40 9.99 -5.03
N ALA A 161 15.60 9.42 -4.13
CA ALA A 161 16.09 8.40 -3.19
C ALA A 161 16.33 7.03 -3.86
N PHE A 162 16.10 6.90 -5.17
CA PHE A 162 16.16 5.61 -5.87
C PHE A 162 17.55 5.28 -6.41
N VAL A 163 18.42 6.28 -6.60
CA VAL A 163 19.76 6.10 -7.20
C VAL A 163 20.55 4.99 -6.54
N ASP A 164 20.73 5.07 -5.22
CA ASP A 164 21.54 4.10 -4.48
C ASP A 164 20.86 2.72 -4.44
N VAL A 165 19.53 2.69 -4.33
CA VAL A 165 18.78 1.42 -4.32
C VAL A 165 18.93 0.71 -5.66
N VAL A 166 18.79 1.41 -6.77
CA VAL A 166 18.98 0.84 -8.12
C VAL A 166 20.42 0.40 -8.29
N LYS A 167 21.39 1.27 -8.01
CA LYS A 167 22.83 0.97 -8.14
C LYS A 167 23.22 -0.32 -7.40
N ASN A 168 22.73 -0.49 -6.17
CA ASN A 168 23.09 -1.63 -5.33
C ASN A 168 22.43 -2.95 -5.76
N ASN A 169 21.43 -2.91 -6.64
CA ASN A 169 20.71 -4.09 -7.13
C ASN A 169 20.96 -4.39 -8.62
N MET A 170 21.73 -3.54 -9.34
CA MET A 170 21.90 -3.69 -10.80
C MET A 170 22.53 -5.01 -11.22
N ASP A 171 23.57 -5.47 -10.50
CA ASP A 171 24.24 -6.73 -10.81
C ASP A 171 23.26 -7.92 -10.74
N GLU A 172 22.42 -7.96 -9.70
CA GLU A 172 21.43 -9.03 -9.53
C GLU A 172 20.29 -8.94 -10.57
N ILE A 173 19.86 -7.72 -10.91
CA ILE A 173 18.88 -7.49 -11.97
C ILE A 173 19.38 -8.04 -13.32
N ARG A 174 20.66 -7.82 -13.66
CA ARG A 174 21.23 -8.26 -14.92
C ARG A 174 21.56 -9.75 -14.94
N THR A 175 22.10 -10.29 -13.86
CA THR A 175 22.56 -11.69 -13.79
C THR A 175 21.41 -12.65 -13.52
N ALA A 176 20.59 -12.38 -12.51
CA ALA A 176 19.45 -13.22 -12.16
C ALA A 176 18.15 -12.88 -12.93
N GLN A 177 18.16 -11.82 -13.73
CA GLN A 177 17.00 -11.34 -14.50
C GLN A 177 15.71 -11.24 -13.66
N THR A 178 15.84 -10.69 -12.45
CA THR A 178 14.72 -10.50 -11.51
C THR A 178 14.72 -9.10 -10.92
N LEU A 179 13.54 -8.56 -10.67
CA LEU A 179 13.35 -7.29 -9.96
C LEU A 179 13.06 -7.47 -8.47
N PHE A 180 12.91 -8.72 -8.02
CA PHE A 180 12.51 -9.02 -6.66
C PHE A 180 13.36 -8.32 -5.58
N PRO A 181 14.72 -8.37 -5.60
CA PRO A 181 15.54 -7.71 -4.59
C PRO A 181 15.38 -6.18 -4.60
N LEU A 182 15.30 -5.58 -5.79
CA LEU A 182 15.07 -4.15 -5.94
C LEU A 182 13.70 -3.74 -5.35
N GLU A 183 12.63 -4.45 -5.68
CA GLU A 183 11.29 -4.16 -5.17
C GLU A 183 11.23 -4.28 -3.65
N MET A 184 11.87 -5.30 -3.07
CA MET A 184 11.99 -5.46 -1.63
C MET A 184 12.82 -4.32 -0.98
N ALA A 185 13.90 -3.89 -1.62
CA ALA A 185 14.73 -2.78 -1.13
C ALA A 185 13.96 -1.44 -1.16
N LEU A 186 13.13 -1.22 -2.17
CA LEU A 186 12.26 -0.04 -2.26
C LEU A 186 11.19 -0.02 -1.15
N ASP A 187 10.62 -1.18 -0.84
CA ASP A 187 9.67 -1.28 0.29
C ASP A 187 10.37 -1.01 1.64
N LEU A 188 11.57 -1.53 1.83
CA LEU A 188 12.37 -1.23 3.03
C LEU A 188 12.71 0.26 3.11
N LEU A 189 13.03 0.90 1.98
CA LEU A 189 13.25 2.35 1.90
C LEU A 189 12.02 3.13 2.37
N PHE A 190 10.82 2.74 1.91
CA PHE A 190 9.56 3.35 2.33
C PHE A 190 9.37 3.26 3.85
N TYR A 191 9.38 2.05 4.42
CA TYR A 191 9.11 1.86 5.84
C TYR A 191 10.17 2.51 6.74
N ASN A 192 11.45 2.44 6.36
CA ASN A 192 12.52 3.10 7.09
C ASN A 192 12.35 4.62 7.09
N ASN A 193 11.98 5.22 5.96
CA ASN A 193 11.69 6.64 5.88
C ASN A 193 10.45 7.01 6.73
N LEU A 194 9.37 6.26 6.61
CA LEU A 194 8.14 6.48 7.37
C LEU A 194 8.39 6.43 8.87
N LEU A 195 9.06 5.38 9.37
CA LEU A 195 9.39 5.23 10.79
C LEU A 195 10.27 6.37 11.29
N ARG A 196 11.23 6.85 10.49
CA ARG A 196 12.08 8.00 10.83
C ARG A 196 11.27 9.28 10.97
N GLN A 197 10.28 9.52 10.08
CA GLN A 197 9.42 10.71 10.18
C GLN A 197 8.45 10.61 11.35
N CYS A 198 7.96 9.41 11.70
CA CYS A 198 7.16 9.21 12.90
C CYS A 198 7.85 9.70 14.17
N GLN A 199 9.19 9.57 14.27
CA GLN A 199 9.95 10.01 15.46
C GLN A 199 9.96 11.54 15.66
N LYS A 200 9.64 12.31 14.61
CA LYS A 200 9.59 13.79 14.68
C LYS A 200 8.25 14.33 15.17
N LEU A 201 7.23 13.48 15.21
CA LEU A 201 5.91 13.87 15.70
C LEU A 201 5.91 14.09 17.21
N THR A 202 4.90 14.81 17.72
CA THR A 202 4.68 14.94 19.17
C THR A 202 4.48 13.57 19.81
N ASP A 203 4.83 13.41 21.09
CA ASP A 203 4.79 12.11 21.78
C ASP A 203 3.47 11.39 21.58
N LYS A 204 2.34 12.10 21.76
CA LYS A 204 1.00 11.53 21.61
C LYS A 204 0.71 11.07 20.17
N ASP A 205 1.04 11.90 19.19
CA ASP A 205 0.83 11.58 17.78
C ASP A 205 1.76 10.46 17.33
N ARG A 206 3.02 10.50 17.81
CA ARG A 206 4.00 9.46 17.56
C ARG A 206 3.53 8.09 18.05
N ASP A 207 3.00 8.00 19.27
CA ASP A 207 2.51 6.74 19.83
C ASP A 207 1.35 6.18 19.01
N ILE A 208 0.41 7.04 18.58
CA ILE A 208 -0.71 6.64 17.72
C ILE A 208 -0.20 6.10 16.39
N VAL A 209 0.68 6.86 15.72
CA VAL A 209 1.17 6.50 14.38
C VAL A 209 2.07 5.28 14.42
N LEU A 210 3.03 5.20 15.36
CA LEU A 210 3.90 4.03 15.49
C LEU A 210 3.12 2.74 15.76
N ARG A 211 2.02 2.85 16.51
CA ARG A 211 1.14 1.69 16.73
C ARG A 211 0.47 1.26 15.43
N LEU A 212 -0.10 2.19 14.66
CA LEU A 212 -0.77 1.88 13.39
C LEU A 212 0.19 1.36 12.34
N VAL A 213 1.28 2.10 12.11
CA VAL A 213 2.34 1.70 11.16
C VAL A 213 2.96 0.38 11.60
N GLY A 214 3.15 0.16 12.91
CA GLY A 214 3.65 -1.10 13.43
C GLY A 214 2.69 -2.28 13.20
N VAL A 215 1.37 -2.06 13.29
CA VAL A 215 0.37 -3.08 12.90
C VAL A 215 0.46 -3.34 11.39
N GLU A 216 0.51 -2.31 10.55
CA GLU A 216 0.65 -2.46 9.09
C GLU A 216 1.93 -3.24 8.73
N ILE A 217 3.06 -2.94 9.40
CA ILE A 217 4.32 -3.69 9.25
C ILE A 217 4.16 -5.15 9.67
N ASP A 218 3.49 -5.44 10.78
CA ASP A 218 3.24 -6.83 11.19
C ASP A 218 2.48 -7.60 10.11
N LEU A 219 1.44 -6.97 9.55
CA LEU A 219 0.60 -7.57 8.52
C LEU A 219 1.38 -7.80 7.23
N GLU A 220 2.17 -6.82 6.80
CA GLU A 220 3.04 -6.95 5.64
C GLU A 220 4.08 -8.06 5.84
N ASN A 221 4.72 -8.13 7.01
CA ASN A 221 5.66 -9.18 7.34
C ASN A 221 5.01 -10.57 7.37
N ILE A 222 3.77 -10.70 7.90
CA ILE A 222 3.03 -11.98 7.85
C ILE A 222 2.84 -12.41 6.41
N THR A 223 2.35 -11.52 5.56
CA THR A 223 2.13 -11.80 4.13
C THR A 223 3.43 -12.22 3.43
N ARG A 224 4.53 -11.47 3.64
CA ARG A 224 5.86 -11.77 3.08
C ARG A 224 6.36 -13.13 3.53
N ILE A 225 6.33 -13.40 4.82
CA ILE A 225 6.83 -14.63 5.43
C ILE A 225 6.08 -15.85 4.91
N ILE A 226 4.76 -15.77 4.79
CA ILE A 226 3.95 -16.85 4.20
C ILE A 226 4.35 -17.07 2.74
N ARG A 227 4.47 -15.99 1.94
CA ARG A 227 4.92 -16.12 0.54
C ARG A 227 6.33 -16.67 0.43
N PHE A 228 7.26 -16.27 1.28
CA PHE A 228 8.64 -16.77 1.28
C PHE A 228 8.71 -18.25 1.59
N LYS A 229 7.88 -18.73 2.52
CA LYS A 229 7.81 -20.13 2.89
C LYS A 229 7.17 -20.98 1.79
N LEU A 230 6.05 -20.53 1.23
CA LEU A 230 5.22 -21.31 0.32
C LEU A 230 5.72 -21.28 -1.13
N PHE A 231 6.16 -20.12 -1.63
CA PHE A 231 6.47 -19.94 -3.05
C PHE A 231 7.98 -19.84 -3.34
N TYR A 232 8.72 -19.18 -2.46
CA TYR A 232 10.15 -18.92 -2.68
C TYR A 232 11.06 -19.94 -1.98
N GLN A 233 10.53 -20.68 -1.00
CA GLN A 233 11.27 -21.66 -0.19
C GLN A 233 12.57 -21.08 0.39
N PHE A 234 12.53 -19.84 0.84
CA PHE A 234 13.69 -19.16 1.39
C PHE A 234 14.19 -19.82 2.68
N SER A 235 15.50 -19.87 2.83
CA SER A 235 16.09 -20.17 4.14
C SER A 235 15.79 -19.05 5.14
N PRO A 236 15.83 -19.32 6.46
CA PRO A 236 15.61 -18.27 7.48
C PRO A 236 16.53 -17.05 7.31
N LEU A 237 17.77 -17.24 6.90
CA LEU A 237 18.72 -16.14 6.65
C LEU A 237 18.36 -15.30 5.42
N GLN A 238 17.83 -15.93 4.37
CA GLN A 238 17.33 -15.19 3.21
C GLN A 238 16.07 -14.39 3.57
N MET A 239 15.12 -15.01 4.28
CA MET A 239 13.91 -14.33 4.75
C MET A 239 14.24 -13.10 5.59
N GLN A 240 15.21 -13.20 6.51
CA GLN A 240 15.60 -12.12 7.42
C GLN A 240 16.03 -10.84 6.68
N LYS A 241 16.63 -10.94 5.48
CA LYS A 241 17.06 -9.80 4.67
C LYS A 241 15.89 -8.88 4.26
N TYR A 242 14.69 -9.43 4.18
CA TYR A 242 13.52 -8.75 3.62
C TYR A 242 12.44 -8.42 4.66
N ILE A 243 12.72 -8.68 5.94
CA ILE A 243 11.80 -8.35 7.03
C ILE A 243 11.88 -6.86 7.34
N ILE A 244 10.70 -6.24 7.44
CA ILE A 244 10.57 -4.84 7.83
C ILE A 244 10.67 -4.75 9.35
N ALA A 245 11.61 -3.94 9.84
CA ALA A 245 11.71 -3.62 11.26
C ALA A 245 10.58 -2.67 11.70
N GLY A 246 10.26 -2.63 13.00
CA GLY A 246 9.27 -1.69 13.55
C GLY A 246 7.88 -2.27 13.76
N GLY A 247 7.66 -3.55 13.52
CA GLY A 247 6.40 -4.22 13.83
C GLY A 247 5.91 -3.95 15.26
N HIS A 248 4.58 -3.84 15.44
CA HIS A 248 3.98 -3.56 16.74
C HIS A 248 4.12 -4.74 17.71
N ARG A 249 3.74 -5.93 17.27
CA ARG A 249 3.71 -7.17 18.09
C ARG A 249 4.71 -8.24 17.63
N LEU A 250 5.08 -8.20 16.37
CA LEU A 250 5.95 -9.19 15.74
C LEU A 250 7.33 -8.55 15.44
N LYS A 251 8.26 -8.71 16.37
CA LYS A 251 9.63 -8.21 16.21
C LYS A 251 10.45 -9.16 15.31
N PRO A 252 11.49 -8.67 14.60
CA PRO A 252 12.28 -9.46 13.66
C PRO A 252 12.80 -10.78 14.23
N ASP A 253 13.34 -10.79 15.46
CA ASP A 253 13.85 -12.00 16.11
C ASP A 253 12.76 -13.04 16.31
N LYS A 254 11.54 -12.61 16.71
CA LYS A 254 10.39 -13.48 16.88
C LYS A 254 9.92 -14.07 15.55
N LEU A 255 9.89 -13.25 14.50
CA LEU A 255 9.55 -13.69 13.14
C LEU A 255 10.57 -14.73 12.65
N PHE A 256 11.86 -14.48 12.87
CA PHE A 256 12.94 -15.42 12.53
C PHE A 256 12.76 -16.76 13.25
N ALA A 257 12.51 -16.74 14.56
CA ALA A 257 12.30 -17.95 15.37
C ALA A 257 11.08 -18.76 14.87
N LEU A 258 9.93 -18.09 14.63
CA LEU A 258 8.72 -18.75 14.14
C LEU A 258 8.92 -19.33 12.73
N TYR A 259 9.55 -18.59 11.83
CA TYR A 259 9.84 -19.07 10.49
C TYR A 259 10.75 -20.31 10.49
N SER A 260 11.75 -20.33 11.38
CA SER A 260 12.71 -21.42 11.50
C SER A 260 12.12 -22.69 12.10
N SER A 261 11.19 -22.55 13.05
CA SER A 261 10.64 -23.68 13.83
C SER A 261 9.33 -24.23 13.29
N SER A 262 8.57 -23.47 12.48
CA SER A 262 7.24 -23.87 12.03
C SER A 262 7.28 -24.47 10.63
N GLY A 263 6.50 -25.54 10.41
CA GLY A 263 6.15 -26.04 9.09
C GLY A 263 5.23 -25.10 8.33
N GLU A 264 4.96 -25.40 7.06
CA GLU A 264 4.11 -24.56 6.20
C GLU A 264 2.67 -24.40 6.76
N ALA A 265 2.10 -25.47 7.31
CA ALA A 265 0.74 -25.45 7.85
C ALA A 265 0.64 -24.73 9.19
N GLU A 266 1.69 -24.80 10.01
CA GLU A 266 1.70 -24.24 11.37
C GLU A 266 2.13 -22.77 11.42
N LEU A 267 2.81 -22.28 10.36
CA LEU A 267 3.43 -20.95 10.38
C LEU A 267 2.42 -19.82 10.56
N LEU A 268 1.32 -19.82 9.81
CA LEU A 268 0.29 -18.79 9.94
C LEU A 268 -0.39 -18.80 11.32
N PRO A 269 -0.88 -19.94 11.82
CA PRO A 269 -1.41 -20.02 13.19
C PRO A 269 -0.41 -19.56 14.25
N ALA A 270 0.87 -19.90 14.12
CA ALA A 270 1.93 -19.49 15.05
C ALA A 270 2.18 -17.99 15.02
N LEU A 271 2.23 -17.36 13.84
CA LEU A 271 2.37 -15.91 13.66
C LEU A 271 1.19 -15.17 14.31
N LEU A 272 -0.03 -15.58 13.99
CA LEU A 272 -1.24 -14.96 14.54
C LEU A 272 -1.38 -15.20 16.04
N GLY A 273 -1.18 -16.40 16.52
CA GLY A 273 -1.22 -16.73 17.94
C GLY A 273 -0.21 -15.94 18.76
N SER A 274 0.94 -15.65 18.17
CA SER A 274 2.03 -14.91 18.78
C SER A 274 1.78 -13.40 18.96
N GLY A 275 0.96 -12.78 18.08
CA GLY A 275 0.69 -11.34 18.07
C GLY A 275 -0.80 -10.99 18.11
N TYR A 276 -1.63 -11.81 17.49
CA TYR A 276 -3.03 -11.51 17.20
C TYR A 276 -3.96 -12.66 17.58
N GLY A 277 -3.79 -13.21 18.79
CA GLY A 277 -4.49 -14.39 19.29
C GLY A 277 -6.03 -14.34 19.17
N SER A 278 -6.63 -13.14 19.25
CA SER A 278 -8.09 -12.96 19.09
C SER A 278 -8.62 -13.34 17.71
N VAL A 279 -7.75 -13.47 16.71
CA VAL A 279 -8.11 -13.86 15.33
C VAL A 279 -7.42 -15.17 14.90
N SER A 280 -6.56 -15.75 15.74
CA SER A 280 -5.82 -16.98 15.41
C SER A 280 -6.75 -18.19 15.18
N ALA A 281 -7.91 -18.21 15.82
CA ALA A 281 -8.92 -19.27 15.63
C ALA A 281 -9.44 -19.32 14.18
N LEU A 282 -9.46 -18.20 13.47
CA LEU A 282 -9.85 -18.13 12.06
C LEU A 282 -8.84 -18.85 11.15
N ALA A 283 -7.56 -18.86 11.54
CA ALA A 283 -6.49 -19.53 10.79
C ALA A 283 -6.41 -21.04 11.02
N SER A 284 -7.11 -21.57 12.04
CA SER A 284 -7.08 -22.99 12.40
C SER A 284 -7.93 -23.86 11.46
N GLN A 285 -8.74 -23.28 10.60
CA GLN A 285 -9.50 -24.01 9.60
C GLN A 285 -8.52 -24.51 8.54
N SER A 286 -8.26 -25.82 8.51
CA SER A 286 -7.33 -26.45 7.58
C SER A 286 -7.82 -26.29 6.14
N GLN A 287 -7.34 -25.26 5.48
CA GLN A 287 -7.49 -25.08 4.05
C GLN A 287 -6.27 -25.69 3.36
N THR A 288 -6.49 -26.70 2.53
CA THR A 288 -5.45 -27.32 1.70
C THR A 288 -5.04 -26.45 0.50
N ASP A 289 -5.93 -25.53 0.10
CA ASP A 289 -5.68 -24.62 -1.02
C ASP A 289 -4.90 -23.36 -0.55
N ILE A 290 -3.75 -23.14 -1.18
CA ILE A 290 -2.82 -22.04 -0.87
C ILE A 290 -3.45 -20.67 -1.14
N TYR A 291 -4.27 -20.55 -2.19
CA TYR A 291 -4.94 -19.29 -2.54
C TYR A 291 -6.00 -18.92 -1.51
N LYS A 292 -6.79 -19.89 -1.05
CA LYS A 292 -7.76 -19.70 0.03
C LYS A 292 -7.10 -19.34 1.36
N ARG A 293 -5.88 -19.85 1.62
CA ARG A 293 -5.11 -19.42 2.80
C ARG A 293 -4.70 -17.95 2.69
N MET A 294 -4.26 -17.50 1.52
CA MET A 294 -3.90 -16.08 1.32
C MET A 294 -5.11 -15.16 1.45
N GLU A 295 -6.26 -15.50 0.84
CA GLU A 295 -7.51 -14.76 1.01
C GLU A 295 -7.92 -14.67 2.51
N MET A 296 -7.79 -15.77 3.25
CA MET A 296 -8.03 -15.77 4.69
C MET A 296 -7.08 -14.85 5.45
N VAL A 297 -5.78 -14.84 5.10
CA VAL A 297 -4.81 -13.92 5.68
C VAL A 297 -5.25 -12.49 5.47
N GLU A 298 -5.55 -12.10 4.23
CA GLU A 298 -5.97 -10.75 3.88
C GLU A 298 -7.23 -10.33 4.66
N SER A 299 -8.24 -11.18 4.74
CA SER A 299 -9.47 -10.92 5.52
C SER A 299 -9.18 -10.73 7.03
N ILE A 300 -8.30 -11.54 7.61
CA ILE A 300 -7.90 -11.40 9.03
C ILE A 300 -7.17 -10.07 9.26
N LEU A 301 -6.28 -9.72 8.35
CA LEU A 301 -5.49 -8.50 8.43
C LEU A 301 -6.40 -7.26 8.35
N GLU A 302 -7.36 -7.30 7.45
CA GLU A 302 -8.36 -6.26 7.30
C GLU A 302 -9.20 -6.06 8.58
N GLU A 303 -9.65 -7.13 9.20
CA GLU A 303 -10.39 -7.07 10.46
C GLU A 303 -9.55 -6.46 11.60
N ILE A 304 -8.26 -6.76 11.65
CA ILE A 304 -7.33 -6.15 12.63
C ILE A 304 -7.25 -4.64 12.42
N LEU A 305 -7.06 -4.19 11.16
CA LEU A 305 -7.00 -2.77 10.84
C LEU A 305 -8.31 -2.06 11.14
N LYS A 306 -9.46 -2.64 10.78
CA LYS A 306 -10.79 -2.08 11.09
C LYS A 306 -10.97 -1.87 12.60
N ARG A 307 -10.54 -2.80 13.43
CA ARG A 307 -10.59 -2.66 14.91
C ARG A 307 -9.72 -1.52 15.42
N GLU A 308 -8.51 -1.36 14.89
CA GLU A 308 -7.63 -0.26 15.29
C GLU A 308 -8.18 1.10 14.83
N VAL A 309 -8.67 1.22 13.60
CA VAL A 309 -9.34 2.42 13.08
C VAL A 309 -10.54 2.82 13.94
N LYS A 310 -11.40 1.87 14.30
CA LYS A 310 -12.56 2.12 15.17
C LYS A 310 -12.16 2.71 16.52
N LYS A 311 -11.08 2.21 17.13
CA LYS A 311 -10.55 2.76 18.40
C LYS A 311 -10.10 4.20 18.25
N LEU A 312 -9.47 4.54 17.12
CA LEU A 312 -8.98 5.89 16.86
C LEU A 312 -10.10 6.89 16.59
N LEU A 313 -11.12 6.48 15.85
CA LEU A 313 -12.29 7.33 15.57
C LEU A 313 -13.10 7.68 16.84
N LEU A 314 -13.08 6.79 17.83
CA LEU A 314 -13.69 7.00 19.14
C LEU A 314 -12.76 7.74 20.14
N GLY A 315 -11.51 7.96 19.76
CA GLY A 315 -10.49 8.57 20.60
C GLY A 315 -10.53 10.09 20.60
N ASP A 316 -9.37 10.71 20.90
CA ASP A 316 -9.25 12.17 20.97
C ASP A 316 -9.43 12.82 19.58
N PRO A 317 -10.44 13.71 19.42
CA PRO A 317 -10.72 14.39 18.16
C PRO A 317 -9.64 15.39 17.74
N PHE A 318 -8.71 15.76 18.64
CA PHE A 318 -7.63 16.71 18.38
C PHE A 318 -6.27 16.01 18.31
N SER A 319 -6.24 14.81 17.70
CA SER A 319 -5.03 14.02 17.46
C SER A 319 -4.91 13.66 15.99
N ILE A 320 -3.76 13.14 15.60
CA ILE A 320 -3.48 12.58 14.28
C ILE A 320 -4.39 11.37 13.95
N GLY A 321 -5.07 10.78 14.95
CA GLY A 321 -5.85 9.56 14.82
C GLY A 321 -6.97 9.65 13.78
N ILE A 322 -7.68 10.79 13.69
CA ILE A 322 -8.75 10.99 12.68
C ILE A 322 -8.16 10.98 11.26
N MET A 323 -7.03 11.68 11.08
CA MET A 323 -6.34 11.73 9.79
C MET A 323 -5.88 10.34 9.34
N MET A 324 -5.23 9.60 10.22
CA MET A 324 -4.76 8.24 9.93
C MET A 324 -5.92 7.29 9.64
N SER A 325 -7.00 7.36 10.43
CA SER A 325 -8.21 6.57 10.19
C SER A 325 -8.81 6.85 8.82
N TYR A 326 -8.88 8.11 8.42
CA TYR A 326 -9.40 8.50 7.11
C TYR A 326 -8.54 7.94 5.96
N PHE A 327 -7.21 8.03 6.06
CA PHE A 327 -6.32 7.48 5.05
C PHE A 327 -6.46 5.96 4.92
N ILE A 328 -6.50 5.24 6.04
CA ILE A 328 -6.67 3.78 6.05
C ILE A 328 -8.00 3.38 5.41
N ILE A 329 -9.10 4.05 5.77
CA ILE A 329 -10.42 3.76 5.21
C ILE A 329 -10.45 4.03 3.70
N LYS A 330 -9.91 5.18 3.25
CA LYS A 330 -9.90 5.52 1.82
C LYS A 330 -9.03 4.59 1.00
N LYS A 331 -7.85 4.22 1.51
CA LYS A 331 -6.98 3.23 0.88
C LYS A 331 -7.70 1.89 0.72
N HIS A 332 -8.40 1.45 1.77
CA HIS A 332 -9.20 0.24 1.74
C HIS A 332 -10.33 0.31 0.70
N ASP A 333 -11.10 1.41 0.67
CA ASP A 333 -12.15 1.62 -0.33
C ASP A 333 -11.61 1.54 -1.76
N ILE A 334 -10.47 2.17 -2.01
CA ILE A 334 -9.84 2.19 -3.33
C ILE A 334 -9.37 0.79 -3.73
N HIS A 335 -8.71 0.05 -2.84
CA HIS A 335 -8.30 -1.32 -3.11
C HIS A 335 -9.48 -2.23 -3.41
N ARG A 336 -10.55 -2.11 -2.62
CA ARG A 336 -11.79 -2.86 -2.83
C ARG A 336 -12.47 -2.50 -4.16
N LEU A 337 -12.49 -1.22 -4.53
CA LEU A 337 -12.98 -0.77 -5.84
C LEU A 337 -12.16 -1.39 -6.98
N ILE A 338 -10.83 -1.29 -6.92
CA ILE A 338 -9.94 -1.86 -7.94
C ILE A 338 -10.19 -3.37 -8.09
N SER A 339 -10.30 -4.09 -6.99
CA SER A 339 -10.59 -5.53 -6.98
C SER A 339 -11.92 -5.86 -7.68
N ILE A 340 -13.00 -5.13 -7.33
CA ILE A 340 -14.31 -5.34 -7.93
C ILE A 340 -14.33 -4.98 -9.42
N LEU A 341 -13.76 -3.82 -9.79
CA LEU A 341 -13.74 -3.38 -11.19
C LEU A 341 -12.92 -4.33 -12.07
N ASN A 342 -11.76 -4.80 -11.58
CA ASN A 342 -11.00 -5.84 -12.26
C ASN A 342 -11.76 -7.17 -12.33
N GLY A 343 -12.42 -7.58 -11.24
CA GLY A 343 -13.28 -8.76 -11.23
C GLY A 343 -14.37 -8.71 -12.31
N LYS A 344 -15.03 -7.55 -12.46
CA LYS A 344 -16.01 -7.32 -13.52
C LYS A 344 -15.39 -7.33 -14.92
N ASN A 345 -14.22 -6.73 -15.08
CA ASN A 345 -13.50 -6.68 -16.35
C ASN A 345 -13.08 -8.08 -16.84
N TYR A 346 -12.67 -8.95 -15.91
CA TYR A 346 -12.25 -10.33 -16.21
C TYR A 346 -13.40 -11.36 -16.11
N GLY A 347 -14.62 -10.94 -15.83
CA GLY A 347 -15.78 -11.84 -15.70
C GLY A 347 -15.68 -12.82 -14.53
N LEU A 348 -15.03 -12.41 -13.42
CA LEU A 348 -14.91 -13.25 -12.24
C LEU A 348 -16.27 -13.42 -11.54
N PRO A 349 -16.52 -14.58 -10.90
CA PRO A 349 -17.73 -14.79 -10.11
C PRO A 349 -17.78 -13.90 -8.88
N GLU A 350 -19.01 -13.58 -8.41
CA GLU A 350 -19.25 -12.62 -7.32
C GLU A 350 -18.55 -12.96 -5.99
N ASP A 351 -18.41 -14.25 -5.69
CA ASP A 351 -17.73 -14.74 -4.49
C ASP A 351 -16.24 -14.36 -4.45
N ARG A 352 -15.61 -14.23 -5.62
CA ARG A 352 -14.21 -13.79 -5.78
C ARG A 352 -14.02 -12.27 -5.69
N MET A 353 -15.09 -11.50 -5.69
CA MET A 353 -15.08 -10.03 -5.58
C MET A 353 -15.48 -9.53 -4.19
N LYS A 354 -15.75 -10.43 -3.25
CA LYS A 354 -16.22 -10.09 -1.88
C LYS A 354 -15.09 -9.88 -0.87
N SER A 355 -13.85 -10.16 -1.24
CA SER A 355 -12.66 -10.02 -0.39
C SER A 355 -12.09 -8.61 -0.42
#